data_a906673b30300c7cd1e882757c3a343b
#
_entry.id   a906673b30300c7cd1e882757c3a343b
#
_cell.length_a   1.000
_cell.length_b   1.000
_cell.length_c   1.000
_cell.angle_alpha   90.00
_cell.angle_beta   90.00
_cell.angle_gamma   90.00
#
_symmetry.space_group_name_H-M   'P 1'
#
loop_
_entity.id
_entity.type
_entity.pdbx_description
1 polymer ?
#
loop_
_entity_poly.entity_id
_entity_poly.type
_entity_poly.pdbx_seq_one_letter_code
_entity_poly.pdbx_strand_id
1 'polypeptide(L)'
;GECILGASIEGSIRDGRLKRIQEILNSEDHSTAKTKKRKPDWENDLKYVLEGEGNPIPVKVVCDLLAIDKRTGDRFAFELKAPLPNSDQTKVSKEKMLKLMAMDNKPVKEAFYALVYNPYGERKDYAWPFPKRWFDIDNDKSLLIGEELWDFLGGKGTYRLFISEINKLGAKYKETIYKEYLNINPENCLTETNDSLLK
;
A
#
# COMPACT_ATOMS: atom_id res chain seq x y z
N GLY A 1 -12.16 -10.59 -12.30
CA GLY A 1 -12.14 -10.47 -10.84
C GLY A 1 -13.40 -9.79 -10.31
N GLU A 2 -13.50 -9.75 -9.01
CA GLU A 2 -14.50 -8.97 -8.27
C GLU A 2 -13.76 -8.12 -7.24
N CYS A 3 -14.22 -6.88 -7.02
CA CYS A 3 -13.63 -5.95 -6.07
C CYS A 3 -14.70 -5.41 -5.12
N ILE A 4 -14.42 -5.41 -3.82
CA ILE A 4 -15.28 -4.91 -2.77
C ILE A 4 -14.51 -3.81 -2.02
N LEU A 5 -15.00 -2.59 -2.07
CA LEU A 5 -14.43 -1.46 -1.34
C LEU A 5 -14.87 -1.48 0.12
N GLY A 6 -13.97 -1.15 1.04
CA GLY A 6 -14.25 -1.08 2.47
C GLY A 6 -14.73 -2.41 3.04
N ALA A 7 -14.18 -3.53 2.57
CA ALA A 7 -14.64 -4.86 2.96
C ALA A 7 -14.35 -5.14 4.43
N SER A 8 -15.39 -5.54 5.16
CA SER A 8 -15.29 -5.97 6.56
C SER A 8 -15.07 -7.49 6.62
N ILE A 9 -13.98 -7.89 7.25
CA ILE A 9 -13.56 -9.28 7.40
C ILE A 9 -13.53 -9.64 8.88
N GLU A 10 -14.25 -10.68 9.24
CA GLU A 10 -14.39 -11.16 10.61
C GLU A 10 -13.76 -12.55 10.77
N GLY A 11 -13.20 -12.81 11.93
CA GLY A 11 -12.57 -14.08 12.27
C GLY A 11 -12.12 -14.11 13.72
N SER A 12 -11.27 -15.07 14.04
CA SER A 12 -10.60 -15.15 15.34
C SER A 12 -9.09 -15.20 15.16
N ILE A 13 -8.37 -14.63 16.10
CA ILE A 13 -6.90 -14.68 16.17
C ILE A 13 -6.51 -15.17 17.57
N ARG A 14 -5.50 -16.03 17.66
CA ARG A 14 -4.92 -16.44 18.93
C ARG A 14 -4.34 -15.22 19.67
N ASP A 15 -4.61 -15.09 20.98
CA ASP A 15 -4.13 -13.96 21.77
C ASP A 15 -2.60 -13.83 21.77
N GLY A 16 -1.86 -14.94 21.72
CA GLY A 16 -0.42 -14.95 21.51
C GLY A 16 0.01 -14.34 20.18
N ARG A 17 -0.76 -14.53 19.11
CA ARG A 17 -0.50 -13.86 17.81
C ARG A 17 -0.73 -12.36 17.90
N LEU A 18 -1.82 -11.93 18.55
CA LEU A 18 -2.09 -10.49 18.78
C LEU A 18 -0.96 -9.84 19.58
N LYS A 19 -0.44 -10.51 20.62
CA LYS A 19 0.70 -10.03 21.38
C LYS A 19 1.95 -9.88 20.51
N ARG A 20 2.26 -10.86 19.68
CA ARG A 20 3.42 -10.82 18.77
C ARG A 20 3.29 -9.74 17.69
N ILE A 21 2.09 -9.45 17.20
CA ILE A 21 1.85 -8.30 16.32
C ILE A 21 2.26 -7.00 17.01
N GLN A 22 1.84 -6.80 18.27
CA GLN A 22 2.21 -5.60 19.02
C GLN A 22 3.72 -5.51 19.30
N GLU A 23 4.37 -6.64 19.57
CA GLU A 23 5.83 -6.71 19.75
C GLU A 23 6.58 -6.26 18.49
N ILE A 24 6.16 -6.71 17.30
CA ILE A 24 6.72 -6.26 16.02
C ILE A 24 6.54 -4.75 15.86
N LEU A 25 5.31 -4.26 15.96
CA LEU A 25 4.99 -2.85 15.77
C LEU A 25 5.74 -1.94 16.74
N ASN A 26 5.97 -2.38 17.98
CA ASN A 26 6.73 -1.63 18.96
C ASN A 26 8.24 -1.68 18.69
N SER A 27 8.78 -2.78 18.15
CA SER A 27 10.20 -2.94 17.84
C SER A 27 10.63 -2.15 16.58
N GLU A 28 9.69 -1.90 15.67
CA GLU A 28 9.90 -1.12 14.44
C GLU A 28 9.57 0.38 14.63
N ASP A 29 8.86 0.73 15.71
CA ASP A 29 8.47 2.11 15.99
C ASP A 29 9.69 2.98 16.34
N HIS A 30 10.05 3.84 15.42
CA HIS A 30 11.20 4.73 15.55
C HIS A 30 10.95 5.97 16.45
N SER A 31 9.72 6.15 16.93
CA SER A 31 9.36 7.25 17.82
C SER A 31 9.87 7.04 19.24
N THR A 32 10.13 5.78 19.64
CA THR A 32 10.64 5.42 20.97
C THR A 32 12.15 5.16 20.92
N ALA A 33 12.94 6.13 21.31
CA ALA A 33 14.41 6.19 21.12
C ALA A 33 15.26 5.17 21.90
N LYS A 34 14.68 4.22 22.66
CA LYS A 34 15.42 3.41 23.66
C LYS A 34 15.72 1.95 23.25
N THR A 35 15.18 1.46 22.15
CA THR A 35 15.41 0.07 21.74
C THR A 35 16.15 -0.02 20.41
N LYS A 36 16.99 -1.06 20.26
CA LYS A 36 17.65 -1.37 18.99
C LYS A 36 16.56 -1.61 17.94
N LYS A 37 16.52 -0.73 16.93
CA LYS A 37 15.52 -0.75 15.85
C LYS A 37 15.65 -2.05 15.07
N ARG A 38 14.55 -2.79 14.93
CA ARG A 38 14.48 -3.95 14.06
C ARG A 38 14.31 -3.47 12.60
N LYS A 39 15.03 -4.10 11.68
CA LYS A 39 14.77 -3.92 10.25
C LYS A 39 13.46 -4.67 9.92
N PRO A 40 12.48 -4.05 9.25
CA PRO A 40 11.26 -4.72 8.83
C PRO A 40 11.56 -5.85 7.84
N ASP A 41 10.80 -6.94 7.95
CA ASP A 41 10.88 -8.11 7.09
C ASP A 41 9.54 -8.84 7.18
N TRP A 42 8.70 -8.67 6.16
CA TRP A 42 7.34 -9.17 6.18
C TRP A 42 7.23 -10.69 6.36
N GLU A 43 8.06 -11.45 5.66
CA GLU A 43 7.98 -12.92 5.72
C GLU A 43 8.37 -13.44 7.11
N ASN A 44 9.44 -12.91 7.70
CA ASN A 44 9.86 -13.27 9.05
C ASN A 44 8.90 -12.75 10.12
N ASP A 45 8.32 -11.56 9.94
CA ASP A 45 7.32 -10.99 10.83
C ASP A 45 6.07 -11.87 10.87
N LEU A 46 5.55 -12.23 9.69
CA LEU A 46 4.37 -13.09 9.59
C LEU A 46 4.63 -14.47 10.18
N LYS A 47 5.77 -15.07 9.89
CA LYS A 47 6.18 -16.35 10.48
C LYS A 47 6.18 -16.27 12.01
N TYR A 48 6.82 -15.25 12.57
CA TYR A 48 6.86 -15.02 14.01
C TYR A 48 5.46 -14.88 14.60
N VAL A 49 4.58 -14.11 13.96
CA VAL A 49 3.19 -13.95 14.41
C VAL A 49 2.45 -15.29 14.44
N LEU A 50 2.55 -16.07 13.36
CA LEU A 50 1.81 -17.34 13.20
C LEU A 50 2.19 -18.42 14.22
N GLU A 51 3.39 -18.37 14.80
CA GLU A 51 3.81 -19.27 15.88
C GLU A 51 3.16 -18.93 17.25
N GLY A 52 2.40 -17.80 17.34
CA GLY A 52 1.70 -17.41 18.57
C GLY A 52 0.52 -18.33 18.85
N GLU A 53 0.48 -18.90 20.05
CA GLU A 53 -0.57 -19.79 20.53
C GLU A 53 -1.46 -19.08 21.56
N GLY A 54 -2.50 -19.76 22.06
CA GLY A 54 -3.39 -19.26 23.12
C GLY A 54 -4.86 -19.34 22.73
N ASN A 55 -5.68 -18.52 23.38
CA ASN A 55 -7.14 -18.54 23.19
C ASN A 55 -7.56 -17.74 21.94
N PRO A 56 -8.59 -18.21 21.20
CA PRO A 56 -9.13 -17.47 20.09
C PRO A 56 -9.85 -16.20 20.57
N ILE A 57 -9.48 -15.05 20.02
CA ILE A 57 -10.09 -13.73 20.28
C ILE A 57 -10.83 -13.31 19.00
N PRO A 58 -12.12 -13.00 19.06
CA PRO A 58 -12.85 -12.45 17.91
C PRO A 58 -12.24 -11.13 17.46
N VAL A 59 -12.04 -10.99 16.15
CA VAL A 59 -11.49 -9.78 15.54
C VAL A 59 -12.25 -9.41 14.29
N LYS A 60 -12.27 -8.12 14.01
CA LYS A 60 -12.85 -7.54 12.81
C LYS A 60 -11.84 -6.57 12.20
N VAL A 61 -11.55 -6.74 10.92
CA VAL A 61 -10.65 -5.88 10.15
C VAL A 61 -11.39 -5.36 8.93
N VAL A 62 -11.29 -4.05 8.70
CA VAL A 62 -11.79 -3.41 7.47
C VAL A 62 -10.59 -3.10 6.59
N CYS A 63 -10.53 -3.70 5.40
CA CYS A 63 -9.54 -3.36 4.38
C CYS A 63 -10.11 -2.37 3.36
N ASP A 64 -9.24 -1.57 2.74
CA ASP A 64 -9.66 -0.56 1.77
C ASP A 64 -10.24 -1.19 0.50
N LEU A 65 -9.66 -2.32 0.06
CA LEU A 65 -10.12 -3.09 -1.09
C LEU A 65 -9.93 -4.59 -0.82
N LEU A 66 -10.94 -5.39 -1.17
CA LEU A 66 -10.86 -6.84 -1.25
C LEU A 66 -11.06 -7.25 -2.72
N ALA A 67 -10.03 -7.85 -3.33
CA ALA A 67 -10.11 -8.42 -4.67
C ALA A 67 -10.28 -9.94 -4.61
N ILE A 68 -11.12 -10.48 -5.49
CA ILE A 68 -11.41 -11.93 -5.59
C ILE A 68 -11.08 -12.38 -7.01
N ASP A 69 -10.16 -13.32 -7.16
CA ASP A 69 -9.93 -13.99 -8.44
C ASP A 69 -11.07 -15.00 -8.68
N LYS A 70 -11.94 -14.70 -9.65
CA LYS A 70 -13.11 -15.57 -9.97
C LYS A 70 -12.73 -16.95 -10.48
N ARG A 71 -11.50 -17.17 -10.94
CA ARG A 71 -11.04 -18.47 -11.44
C ARG A 71 -10.63 -19.41 -10.31
N THR A 72 -9.96 -18.85 -9.28
CA THR A 72 -9.39 -19.64 -8.17
C THR A 72 -10.21 -19.50 -6.89
N GLY A 73 -11.01 -18.44 -6.76
CA GLY A 73 -11.65 -18.03 -5.51
C GLY A 73 -10.70 -17.36 -4.52
N ASP A 74 -9.43 -17.17 -4.89
CA ASP A 74 -8.44 -16.51 -4.02
C ASP A 74 -8.87 -15.09 -3.71
N ARG A 75 -8.71 -14.71 -2.44
CA ARG A 75 -9.06 -13.39 -1.91
C ARG A 75 -7.81 -12.65 -1.50
N PHE A 76 -7.69 -11.40 -1.92
CA PHE A 76 -6.55 -10.53 -1.67
C PHE A 76 -7.03 -9.24 -1.04
N ALA A 77 -6.48 -8.89 0.13
CA ALA A 77 -6.82 -7.66 0.84
C ALA A 77 -5.77 -6.58 0.57
N PHE A 78 -6.22 -5.35 0.37
CA PHE A 78 -5.34 -4.21 0.12
C PHE A 78 -5.62 -3.07 1.09
N GLU A 79 -4.55 -2.51 1.65
CA GLU A 79 -4.50 -1.23 2.32
C GLU A 79 -3.96 -0.20 1.31
N LEU A 80 -4.85 0.58 0.71
CA LEU A 80 -4.51 1.56 -0.32
C LEU A 80 -4.05 2.87 0.32
N LYS A 81 -2.94 3.41 -0.14
CA LYS A 81 -2.43 4.70 0.34
C LYS A 81 -2.01 5.60 -0.81
N ALA A 82 -2.10 6.90 -0.54
CA ALA A 82 -1.45 7.90 -1.35
C ALA A 82 0.08 7.66 -1.35
N PRO A 83 0.81 8.12 -2.37
CA PRO A 83 2.22 7.76 -2.57
C PRO A 83 3.18 8.25 -1.47
N LEU A 84 2.77 9.24 -0.68
CA LEU A 84 3.55 9.81 0.42
C LEU A 84 2.81 9.68 1.77
N PRO A 85 2.54 8.45 2.25
CA PRO A 85 1.80 8.23 3.48
C PRO A 85 2.63 8.61 4.71
N ASN A 86 1.96 8.94 5.82
CA ASN A 86 2.65 9.14 7.09
C ASN A 86 2.96 7.81 7.81
N SER A 87 3.80 7.88 8.85
CA SER A 87 4.24 6.71 9.61
C SER A 87 3.10 6.01 10.33
N ASP A 88 2.17 6.76 10.95
CA ASP A 88 1.09 6.19 11.75
C ASP A 88 0.08 5.45 10.87
N GLN A 89 -0.27 6.00 9.73
CA GLN A 89 -1.11 5.33 8.75
C GLN A 89 -0.47 4.02 8.26
N THR A 90 0.85 4.04 8.04
CA THR A 90 1.60 2.86 7.59
C THR A 90 1.64 1.79 8.69
N LYS A 91 1.85 2.18 9.97
CA LYS A 91 1.80 1.29 11.14
C LYS A 91 0.45 0.59 11.25
N VAL A 92 -0.63 1.36 11.19
CA VAL A 92 -2.00 0.83 11.29
C VAL A 92 -2.28 -0.14 10.13
N SER A 93 -1.83 0.17 8.92
CA SER A 93 -2.00 -0.73 7.78
C SER A 93 -1.23 -2.05 7.97
N LYS A 94 0.03 -2.00 8.43
CA LYS A 94 0.80 -3.22 8.75
C LYS A 94 0.11 -4.07 9.81
N GLU A 95 -0.43 -3.44 10.87
CA GLU A 95 -1.21 -4.13 11.90
C GLU A 95 -2.42 -4.85 11.31
N LYS A 96 -3.21 -4.18 10.48
CA LYS A 96 -4.39 -4.75 9.81
C LYS A 96 -4.03 -5.93 8.92
N MET A 97 -2.95 -5.80 8.12
CA MET A 97 -2.45 -6.86 7.26
C MET A 97 -2.01 -8.08 8.06
N LEU A 98 -1.22 -7.90 9.13
CA LEU A 98 -0.80 -8.99 10.02
C LEU A 98 -2.01 -9.67 10.68
N LYS A 99 -3.02 -8.91 11.13
CA LYS A 99 -4.26 -9.47 11.68
C LYS A 99 -5.00 -10.32 10.65
N LEU A 100 -5.18 -9.84 9.42
CA LEU A 100 -5.83 -10.60 8.35
C LEU A 100 -5.13 -11.93 8.05
N MET A 101 -3.80 -11.90 7.97
CA MET A 101 -3.00 -13.09 7.71
C MET A 101 -2.94 -14.05 8.91
N ALA A 102 -3.14 -13.55 10.14
CA ALA A 102 -3.09 -14.33 11.38
C ALA A 102 -4.43 -14.93 11.80
N MET A 103 -5.54 -14.66 11.10
CA MET A 103 -6.85 -15.23 11.40
C MET A 103 -6.86 -16.75 11.20
N ASP A 104 -7.47 -17.48 12.14
CA ASP A 104 -7.58 -18.94 12.11
C ASP A 104 -8.33 -19.45 10.88
N ASN A 105 -9.35 -18.70 10.42
CA ASN A 105 -10.17 -19.03 9.24
C ASN A 105 -9.51 -18.65 7.89
N LYS A 106 -8.31 -18.07 7.91
CA LYS A 106 -7.53 -17.68 6.71
C LYS A 106 -8.39 -16.99 5.65
N PRO A 107 -9.02 -15.85 5.96
CA PRO A 107 -10.05 -15.24 5.10
C PRO A 107 -9.49 -14.65 3.81
N VAL A 108 -8.18 -14.44 3.74
CA VAL A 108 -7.46 -13.95 2.56
C VAL A 108 -6.23 -14.82 2.31
N LYS A 109 -5.83 -14.92 1.05
CA LYS A 109 -4.59 -15.58 0.63
C LYS A 109 -3.38 -14.73 0.94
N GLU A 110 -3.49 -13.42 0.64
CA GLU A 110 -2.46 -12.44 0.90
C GLU A 110 -3.07 -11.08 1.27
N ALA A 111 -2.31 -10.28 2.00
CA ALA A 111 -2.64 -8.90 2.33
C ALA A 111 -1.52 -7.98 1.84
N PHE A 112 -1.88 -6.88 1.16
CA PHE A 112 -0.94 -5.97 0.53
C PHE A 112 -1.06 -4.55 1.08
N TYR A 113 0.08 -3.93 1.29
CA TYR A 113 0.20 -2.48 1.40
C TYR A 113 0.46 -1.92 0.01
N ALA A 114 -0.43 -1.06 -0.49
CA ALA A 114 -0.43 -0.68 -1.89
C ALA A 114 -0.42 0.84 -2.08
N LEU A 115 0.60 1.32 -2.77
CA LEU A 115 0.74 2.72 -3.19
C LEU A 115 0.26 2.86 -4.63
N VAL A 116 -0.76 3.71 -4.84
CA VAL A 116 -1.45 3.81 -6.15
C VAL A 116 -0.56 4.30 -7.29
N TYR A 117 0.50 5.04 -6.99
CA TYR A 117 1.56 5.39 -7.95
C TYR A 117 2.88 5.66 -7.21
N ASN A 118 3.99 5.74 -7.95
CA ASN A 118 5.30 6.07 -7.43
C ASN A 118 5.79 7.41 -8.02
N PRO A 119 5.85 8.49 -7.23
CA PRO A 119 6.33 9.78 -7.73
C PRO A 119 7.84 9.81 -8.05
N TYR A 120 8.56 8.76 -7.65
CA TYR A 120 10.01 8.62 -7.88
C TYR A 120 10.36 7.73 -9.08
N GLY A 121 9.35 7.16 -9.77
CA GLY A 121 9.56 6.27 -10.91
C GLY A 121 9.50 4.78 -10.53
N GLU A 122 10.62 4.08 -10.50
CA GLU A 122 10.68 2.65 -10.17
C GLU A 122 10.69 2.40 -8.65
N ARG A 123 10.41 1.16 -8.23
CA ARG A 123 10.43 0.75 -6.81
C ARG A 123 11.76 1.11 -6.13
N LYS A 124 12.88 0.80 -6.76
CA LYS A 124 14.23 1.08 -6.23
C LYS A 124 14.50 2.57 -5.93
N ASP A 125 13.80 3.46 -6.64
CA ASP A 125 13.95 4.90 -6.53
C ASP A 125 13.01 5.51 -5.46
N TYR A 126 12.10 4.70 -4.88
CA TYR A 126 11.15 5.17 -3.88
C TYR A 126 11.87 5.66 -2.62
N ALA A 127 11.91 6.99 -2.44
CA ALA A 127 12.73 7.65 -1.43
C ALA A 127 11.96 8.08 -0.16
N TRP A 128 10.60 7.98 -0.15
CA TRP A 128 9.81 8.43 0.99
C TRP A 128 10.12 7.61 2.25
N PRO A 129 10.46 8.25 3.39
CA PRO A 129 11.08 7.55 4.53
C PRO A 129 10.10 6.75 5.38
N PHE A 130 8.80 7.13 5.44
CA PHE A 130 7.89 6.57 6.42
C PHE A 130 7.52 5.11 6.16
N PRO A 131 7.21 4.65 4.92
CA PRO A 131 7.00 3.23 4.68
C PRO A 131 8.23 2.36 4.99
N LYS A 132 9.44 2.89 4.79
CA LYS A 132 10.72 2.19 5.08
C LYS A 132 10.90 1.80 6.55
N ARG A 133 10.11 2.38 7.45
CA ARG A 133 10.12 2.01 8.87
C ARG A 133 9.38 0.70 9.14
N TRP A 134 8.42 0.38 8.28
CA TRP A 134 7.45 -0.69 8.49
C TRP A 134 7.56 -1.81 7.46
N PHE A 135 8.19 -1.55 6.32
CA PHE A 135 8.36 -2.48 5.20
C PHE A 135 9.78 -2.38 4.63
N ASP A 136 10.33 -3.51 4.21
CA ASP A 136 11.51 -3.53 3.35
C ASP A 136 11.07 -3.19 1.92
N ILE A 137 11.28 -1.92 1.53
CA ILE A 137 10.80 -1.41 0.23
C ILE A 137 11.36 -2.22 -0.94
N ASP A 138 12.56 -2.73 -0.83
CA ASP A 138 13.23 -3.41 -1.92
C ASP A 138 12.79 -4.89 -2.07
N ASN A 139 12.47 -5.55 -0.94
CA ASN A 139 12.30 -6.99 -0.90
C ASN A 139 10.90 -7.48 -0.52
N ASP A 140 10.11 -6.69 0.24
CA ASP A 140 8.78 -7.14 0.69
C ASP A 140 7.81 -7.30 -0.48
N LYS A 141 7.37 -8.53 -0.74
CA LYS A 141 6.37 -8.85 -1.76
C LYS A 141 4.95 -8.41 -1.38
N SER A 142 4.70 -8.19 -0.09
CA SER A 142 3.44 -7.65 0.44
C SER A 142 3.27 -6.15 0.19
N LEU A 143 4.29 -5.48 -0.34
CA LEU A 143 4.24 -4.08 -0.76
C LEU A 143 4.13 -4.02 -2.29
N LEU A 144 3.12 -3.31 -2.80
CA LEU A 144 2.92 -3.05 -4.22
C LEU A 144 2.96 -1.55 -4.49
N ILE A 145 3.81 -1.11 -5.42
CA ILE A 145 4.00 0.32 -5.72
C ILE A 145 3.72 0.60 -7.20
N GLY A 146 2.76 1.48 -7.49
CA GLY A 146 2.46 1.94 -8.84
C GLY A 146 2.16 0.80 -9.81
N GLU A 147 3.03 0.57 -10.81
CA GLU A 147 2.84 -0.45 -11.85
C GLU A 147 2.54 -1.85 -11.28
N GLU A 148 3.20 -2.23 -10.18
CA GLU A 148 3.01 -3.53 -9.55
C GLU A 148 1.58 -3.75 -9.06
N LEU A 149 0.97 -2.73 -8.44
CA LEU A 149 -0.43 -2.79 -7.99
C LEU A 149 -1.39 -2.95 -9.17
N TRP A 150 -1.25 -2.09 -10.17
CA TRP A 150 -2.18 -2.06 -11.30
C TRP A 150 -2.05 -3.31 -12.17
N ASP A 151 -0.83 -3.78 -12.39
CA ASP A 151 -0.57 -4.99 -13.16
C ASP A 151 -0.97 -6.26 -12.38
N PHE A 152 -0.89 -6.25 -11.05
CA PHE A 152 -1.44 -7.33 -10.22
C PHE A 152 -2.97 -7.43 -10.37
N LEU A 153 -3.68 -6.30 -10.33
CA LEU A 153 -5.15 -6.26 -10.39
C LEU A 153 -5.70 -6.51 -11.80
N GLY A 154 -5.11 -5.92 -12.82
CA GLY A 154 -5.64 -5.89 -14.18
C GLY A 154 -4.85 -6.68 -15.22
N GLY A 155 -3.69 -7.23 -14.83
CA GLY A 155 -2.75 -7.88 -15.73
C GLY A 155 -1.70 -6.93 -16.31
N LYS A 156 -0.65 -7.50 -16.85
CA LYS A 156 0.52 -6.77 -17.37
C LYS A 156 0.12 -5.68 -18.37
N GLY A 157 0.60 -4.46 -18.14
CA GLY A 157 0.35 -3.29 -18.98
C GLY A 157 -0.84 -2.43 -18.56
N THR A 158 -1.59 -2.84 -17.53
CA THR A 158 -2.73 -2.08 -16.99
C THR A 158 -2.31 -0.70 -16.51
N TYR A 159 -1.16 -0.59 -15.84
CA TYR A 159 -0.64 0.71 -15.39
C TYR A 159 -0.35 1.65 -16.55
N ARG A 160 0.27 1.16 -17.61
CA ARG A 160 0.58 1.98 -18.80
C ARG A 160 -0.68 2.49 -19.47
N LEU A 161 -1.71 1.64 -19.58
CA LEU A 161 -3.02 2.04 -20.09
C LEU A 161 -3.63 3.13 -19.20
N PHE A 162 -3.64 2.94 -17.87
CA PHE A 162 -4.14 3.92 -16.92
C PHE A 162 -3.44 5.27 -17.05
N ILE A 163 -2.11 5.30 -17.10
CA ILE A 163 -1.34 6.54 -17.28
C ILE A 163 -1.64 7.20 -18.64
N SER A 164 -1.78 6.40 -19.69
CA SER A 164 -2.17 6.93 -21.01
C SER A 164 -3.53 7.64 -20.98
N GLU A 165 -4.52 7.04 -20.32
CA GLU A 165 -5.87 7.64 -20.20
C GLU A 165 -5.86 8.89 -19.30
N ILE A 166 -5.12 8.88 -18.19
CA ILE A 166 -4.94 10.07 -17.33
C ILE A 166 -4.29 11.22 -18.12
N ASN A 167 -3.27 10.94 -18.94
CA ASN A 167 -2.61 11.94 -19.77
C ASN A 167 -3.57 12.54 -20.81
N LYS A 168 -4.42 11.71 -21.44
CA LYS A 168 -5.45 12.20 -22.37
C LYS A 168 -6.46 13.11 -21.67
N LEU A 169 -6.91 12.73 -20.48
CA LEU A 169 -7.79 13.57 -19.65
C LEU A 169 -7.10 14.88 -19.27
N GLY A 170 -5.85 14.81 -18.82
CA GLY A 170 -5.05 15.99 -18.50
C GLY A 170 -4.93 16.94 -19.66
N ALA A 171 -4.63 16.44 -20.86
CA ALA A 171 -4.56 17.24 -22.06
C ALA A 171 -5.91 17.90 -22.41
N LYS A 172 -7.02 17.15 -22.27
CA LYS A 172 -8.38 17.65 -22.52
C LYS A 172 -8.78 18.80 -21.59
N TYR A 173 -8.44 18.70 -20.31
CA TYR A 173 -8.87 19.67 -19.31
C TYR A 173 -7.81 20.72 -18.96
N LYS A 174 -6.61 20.63 -19.56
CA LYS A 174 -5.50 21.55 -19.29
C LYS A 174 -5.91 23.02 -19.40
N GLU A 175 -6.55 23.37 -20.52
CA GLU A 175 -6.95 24.76 -20.81
C GLU A 175 -7.97 25.28 -19.77
N THR A 176 -8.96 24.47 -19.43
CA THR A 176 -9.97 24.77 -18.41
C THR A 176 -9.34 24.99 -17.04
N ILE A 177 -8.44 24.08 -16.63
CA ILE A 177 -7.75 24.17 -15.34
C ILE A 177 -6.90 25.44 -15.26
N TYR A 178 -6.14 25.76 -16.30
CA TYR A 178 -5.31 26.95 -16.32
C TYR A 178 -6.15 28.23 -16.29
N LYS A 179 -7.21 28.32 -17.10
CA LYS A 179 -8.07 29.53 -17.19
C LYS A 179 -8.97 29.70 -15.96
N GLU A 180 -9.68 28.65 -15.58
CA GLU A 180 -10.76 28.77 -14.57
C GLU A 180 -10.28 28.63 -13.13
N TYR A 181 -9.25 27.79 -12.87
CA TYR A 181 -8.79 27.51 -11.51
C TYR A 181 -7.47 28.21 -11.16
N LEU A 182 -6.55 28.31 -12.12
CA LEU A 182 -5.25 28.94 -11.86
C LEU A 182 -5.20 30.41 -12.29
N ASN A 183 -6.20 30.86 -13.05
CA ASN A 183 -6.25 32.19 -13.63
C ASN A 183 -4.97 32.55 -14.44
N ILE A 184 -4.41 31.58 -15.15
CA ILE A 184 -3.20 31.68 -15.96
C ILE A 184 -3.57 31.43 -17.43
N ASN A 185 -3.08 32.27 -18.34
CA ASN A 185 -3.23 31.98 -19.78
C ASN A 185 -2.25 30.86 -20.18
N PRO A 186 -2.73 29.69 -20.69
CA PRO A 186 -1.86 28.57 -21.05
C PRO A 186 -0.81 28.90 -22.13
N GLU A 187 -1.03 29.88 -22.97
CA GLU A 187 -0.05 30.32 -23.98
C GLU A 187 1.21 30.93 -23.36
N ASN A 188 1.13 31.50 -22.15
CA ASN A 188 2.26 32.09 -21.47
C ASN A 188 3.13 31.05 -20.75
N CYS A 189 2.64 29.80 -20.53
CA CYS A 189 3.38 28.73 -19.87
C CYS A 189 4.25 27.88 -20.82
N LEU A 190 4.03 27.97 -22.12
CA LEU A 190 4.77 27.17 -23.11
C LEU A 190 6.17 27.74 -23.42
N THR A 191 6.48 28.95 -22.97
CA THR A 191 7.78 29.61 -23.21
C THR A 191 8.81 29.34 -22.11
N GLU A 192 8.42 28.85 -20.92
CA GLU A 192 9.34 28.66 -19.78
C GLU A 192 9.78 27.22 -19.52
N THR A 193 9.18 26.22 -20.18
CA THR A 193 9.42 24.79 -19.86
C THR A 193 10.46 24.08 -20.73
N ASN A 194 11.08 24.74 -21.72
CA ASN A 194 12.08 24.09 -22.57
C ASN A 194 13.53 24.21 -22.10
N ASP A 195 13.85 24.98 -21.06
CA ASP A 195 15.26 25.22 -20.67
C ASP A 195 15.65 24.70 -19.27
N SER A 196 14.73 24.17 -18.46
CA SER A 196 15.05 23.79 -17.06
C SER A 196 14.98 22.29 -16.75
N LEU A 197 14.61 21.44 -17.69
CA LEU A 197 14.53 19.97 -17.48
C LEU A 197 15.64 19.18 -18.19
N LEU A 198 16.67 19.85 -18.71
CA LEU A 198 17.85 19.23 -19.33
C LEU A 198 19.18 19.65 -18.64
N LYS A 199 19.13 19.90 -17.33
CA LYS A 199 20.39 20.04 -16.56
C LYS A 199 20.34 19.18 -15.33
#